data_17d02000d912865056ce48932837f9b9
#
_entry.id   17d02000d912865056ce48932837f9b9
#
_cell.length_a   1.000
_cell.length_b   1.000
_cell.length_c   1.000
_cell.angle_alpha   90.00
_cell.angle_beta   90.00
_cell.angle_gamma   90.00
#
_symmetry.space_group_name_H-M   'P 1'
#
loop_
_entity.id
_entity.type
_entity.pdbx_description
1 polymer ?
#
loop_
_entity_poly.entity_id
_entity_poly.type
_entity_poly.pdbx_seq_one_letter_code
_entity_poly.pdbx_strand_id
1 'polypeptide(L)'
;MTAAPGSGRADLRLEGVDKRFGTFVAVDDLDLTIPEGSFFALLGPSGCGKTTTLRMIAGLEEPTAGSVHLGALDITHAKPYKRPVNTVFQSYALFPHLDIFENVAFGLRRRGVKDVTKQVNEALELVELPHLARRRPPQLSGGQQQRIALARAIVNRPQVLLLDEPLGALDLKLRRQMQLELKRIQTEVGITFVHVTHDQEEAMTMADTVAVMNHGRIDQLGSPVDLYESPSTTFVANFLGQSNLLAGRVVERDLDAVTLGVDVRGHRVLLPSVRNQAVGDDLLVGVRPEKIHLLEPGAGEFGNRLTGGVVVDASFAGVSTQYLVRMPWGAELTVFAQNLHVDVRFRAGSEVDLGWEPEHTFGLAGDATAGAELDDEAVPAPVKVG
;
A
#
# COMPACT_ATOMS: atom_id res chain seq x y z
N MET A 1 0.15 21.53 -8.64
CA MET A 1 -0.76 22.59 -8.18
C MET A 1 -0.89 22.47 -6.67
N THR A 2 -0.21 23.33 -5.94
CA THR A 2 -0.29 23.44 -4.48
C THR A 2 -1.67 23.97 -4.10
N ALA A 3 -2.46 23.14 -3.42
CA ALA A 3 -3.74 23.58 -2.84
C ALA A 3 -3.47 24.60 -1.73
N ALA A 4 -4.18 25.72 -1.78
CA ALA A 4 -4.10 26.79 -0.81
C ALA A 4 -4.55 26.32 0.60
N PRO A 5 -3.93 26.80 1.69
CA PRO A 5 -4.39 26.56 3.04
C PRO A 5 -5.62 27.42 3.29
N GLY A 6 -6.78 26.80 3.45
CA GLY A 6 -8.00 27.55 3.77
C GLY A 6 -9.23 26.70 3.82
N SER A 7 -9.62 26.40 4.99
CA SER A 7 -10.96 26.24 5.57
C SER A 7 -10.96 25.11 6.58
N GLY A 8 -11.32 25.39 7.78
CA GLY A 8 -11.73 24.62 8.97
C GLY A 8 -11.97 23.11 8.90
N ARG A 9 -11.25 22.38 8.09
CA ARG A 9 -11.28 20.93 8.02
C ARG A 9 -10.49 20.32 9.18
N ALA A 10 -10.98 19.21 9.69
CA ALA A 10 -10.33 18.45 10.76
C ALA A 10 -9.25 17.50 10.19
N ASP A 11 -8.39 18.01 9.29
CA ASP A 11 -7.26 17.23 8.77
C ASP A 11 -6.34 16.80 9.90
N LEU A 12 -5.88 15.56 9.86
CA LEU A 12 -4.86 15.07 10.78
C LEU A 12 -3.47 15.42 10.22
N ARG A 13 -2.68 16.18 10.98
CA ARG A 13 -1.35 16.62 10.58
C ARG A 13 -0.29 16.17 11.58
N LEU A 14 0.79 15.66 11.05
CA LEU A 14 2.05 15.41 11.75
C LEU A 14 3.05 16.41 11.19
N GLU A 15 3.74 17.17 12.05
CA GLU A 15 4.66 18.23 11.63
C GLU A 15 6.03 18.00 12.30
N GLY A 16 7.04 17.64 11.49
CA GLY A 16 8.40 17.34 11.92
C GLY A 16 8.49 16.27 13.02
N VAL A 17 7.67 15.21 12.91
CA VAL A 17 7.55 14.22 13.98
C VAL A 17 8.74 13.26 13.99
N ASP A 18 9.47 13.26 15.10
CA ASP A 18 10.53 12.30 15.42
C ASP A 18 10.08 11.31 16.49
N LYS A 19 10.53 10.05 16.37
CA LYS A 19 10.46 9.09 17.46
C LYS A 19 11.72 8.25 17.57
N ARG A 20 12.36 8.34 18.72
CA ARG A 20 13.58 7.61 19.05
C ARG A 20 13.39 6.75 20.28
N PHE A 21 13.89 5.53 20.23
CA PHE A 21 14.00 4.60 21.37
C PHE A 21 15.48 4.35 21.63
N GLY A 22 16.08 5.11 22.59
CA GLY A 22 17.52 5.13 22.77
C GLY A 22 18.23 5.59 21.50
N THR A 23 19.07 4.73 20.91
CA THR A 23 19.79 5.00 19.65
C THR A 23 18.99 4.66 18.40
N PHE A 24 17.89 3.91 18.53
CA PHE A 24 17.07 3.50 17.39
C PHE A 24 16.09 4.60 17.00
N VAL A 25 16.11 5.00 15.73
CA VAL A 25 15.20 5.98 15.13
C VAL A 25 14.06 5.21 14.48
N ALA A 26 12.87 5.28 15.10
CA ALA A 26 11.69 4.58 14.61
C ALA A 26 10.89 5.43 13.61
N VAL A 27 10.88 6.76 13.80
CA VAL A 27 10.28 7.75 12.89
C VAL A 27 11.22 8.93 12.83
N ASP A 28 11.51 9.45 11.65
CA ASP A 28 12.54 10.44 11.38
C ASP A 28 11.97 11.57 10.51
N ASP A 29 11.81 12.75 11.13
CA ASP A 29 11.36 14.01 10.51
C ASP A 29 10.10 13.82 9.62
N LEU A 30 9.04 13.27 10.22
CA LEU A 30 7.83 12.92 9.50
C LEU A 30 6.87 14.10 9.39
N ASP A 31 6.71 14.61 8.17
CA ASP A 31 5.65 15.52 7.77
C ASP A 31 4.56 14.77 7.00
N LEU A 32 3.31 14.83 7.51
CA LEU A 32 2.19 14.12 6.90
C LEU A 32 0.88 14.88 7.13
N THR A 33 0.10 15.06 6.08
CA THR A 33 -1.27 15.57 6.15
C THR A 33 -2.24 14.55 5.62
N ILE A 34 -3.22 14.16 6.45
CA ILE A 34 -4.28 13.20 6.11
C ILE A 34 -5.59 13.98 6.05
N PRO A 35 -6.23 14.09 4.86
CA PRO A 35 -7.46 14.86 4.69
C PRO A 35 -8.62 14.28 5.51
N GLU A 36 -9.47 15.19 6.03
CA GLU A 36 -10.70 14.79 6.71
C GLU A 36 -11.59 13.93 5.82
N GLY A 37 -12.15 12.86 6.39
CA GLY A 37 -13.09 11.96 5.72
C GLY A 37 -12.45 11.01 4.71
N SER A 38 -11.11 10.99 4.57
CA SER A 38 -10.41 10.08 3.66
C SER A 38 -10.15 8.71 4.29
N PHE A 39 -10.00 7.70 3.43
CA PHE A 39 -9.39 6.42 3.78
C PHE A 39 -7.90 6.48 3.44
N PHE A 40 -7.07 6.62 4.45
CA PHE A 40 -5.62 6.74 4.32
C PHE A 40 -4.93 5.44 4.74
N ALA A 41 -3.99 4.94 3.92
CA ALA A 41 -3.17 3.78 4.27
C ALA A 41 -1.71 4.16 4.51
N LEU A 42 -1.15 3.67 5.62
CA LEU A 42 0.27 3.70 5.90
C LEU A 42 0.83 2.30 5.65
N LEU A 43 1.56 2.16 4.55
CA LEU A 43 2.06 0.90 4.00
C LEU A 43 3.58 0.82 4.11
N GLY A 44 4.16 -0.35 4.30
CA GLY A 44 5.62 -0.53 4.34
C GLY A 44 6.03 -1.85 4.99
N PRO A 45 7.32 -2.22 4.96
CA PRO A 45 7.84 -3.44 5.55
C PRO A 45 7.73 -3.42 7.09
N SER A 46 7.93 -4.57 7.71
CA SER A 46 7.96 -4.69 9.17
C SER A 46 9.09 -3.83 9.76
N GLY A 47 8.80 -3.10 10.84
CA GLY A 47 9.79 -2.28 11.53
C GLY A 47 10.06 -0.90 10.93
N CYS A 48 9.40 -0.49 9.83
CA CYS A 48 9.63 0.82 9.21
C CYS A 48 9.00 2.01 9.94
N GLY A 49 8.29 1.81 11.07
CA GLY A 49 7.76 2.91 11.90
C GLY A 49 6.23 3.09 11.86
N LYS A 50 5.47 2.35 11.04
CA LYS A 50 4.00 2.50 10.88
C LYS A 50 3.21 2.43 12.17
N THR A 51 3.34 1.34 12.92
CA THR A 51 2.66 1.16 14.21
C THR A 51 3.09 2.19 15.23
N THR A 52 4.37 2.62 15.21
CA THR A 52 4.85 3.71 16.07
C THR A 52 4.16 5.03 15.74
N THR A 53 4.04 5.37 14.45
CA THR A 53 3.32 6.56 13.97
C THR A 53 1.85 6.51 14.39
N LEU A 54 1.18 5.38 14.18
CA LEU A 54 -0.21 5.19 14.60
C LEU A 54 -0.37 5.34 16.12
N ARG A 55 0.55 4.80 16.93
CA ARG A 55 0.55 4.93 18.38
C ARG A 55 0.76 6.38 18.85
N MET A 56 1.58 7.15 18.14
CA MET A 56 1.74 8.59 18.44
C MET A 56 0.45 9.36 18.14
N ILE A 57 -0.25 9.07 17.05
CA ILE A 57 -1.57 9.66 16.75
C ILE A 57 -2.60 9.26 17.83
N ALA A 58 -2.58 8.00 18.29
CA ALA A 58 -3.45 7.51 19.35
C ALA A 58 -3.14 8.09 20.74
N GLY A 59 -1.96 8.68 20.95
CA GLY A 59 -1.46 9.15 22.26
C GLY A 59 -1.02 8.02 23.17
N LEU A 60 -0.76 6.84 22.62
CA LEU A 60 -0.20 5.68 23.31
C LEU A 60 1.33 5.72 23.36
N GLU A 61 1.93 6.57 22.53
CA GLU A 61 3.35 6.87 22.49
C GLU A 61 3.52 8.38 22.29
N GLU A 62 4.51 8.99 22.96
CA GLU A 62 4.81 10.41 22.78
C GLU A 62 5.91 10.58 21.73
N PRO A 63 5.79 11.56 20.81
CA PRO A 63 6.89 11.89 19.91
C PRO A 63 8.09 12.42 20.69
N THR A 64 9.29 12.20 20.18
CA THR A 64 10.53 12.76 20.74
C THR A 64 10.68 14.25 20.36
N ALA A 65 10.22 14.60 19.16
CA ALA A 65 10.13 15.97 18.64
C ALA A 65 8.95 16.09 17.68
N GLY A 66 8.60 17.31 17.30
CA GLY A 66 7.48 17.60 16.40
C GLY A 66 6.13 17.61 17.10
N SER A 67 5.07 17.71 16.32
CA SER A 67 3.70 17.86 16.84
C SER A 67 2.66 17.11 16.02
N VAL A 68 1.54 16.78 16.67
CA VAL A 68 0.39 16.09 16.06
C VAL A 68 -0.86 16.97 16.26
N HIS A 69 -1.51 17.33 15.17
CA HIS A 69 -2.67 18.19 15.16
C HIS A 69 -3.89 17.51 14.52
N LEU A 70 -5.07 17.81 15.02
CA LEU A 70 -6.33 17.46 14.40
C LEU A 70 -7.15 18.73 14.18
N GLY A 71 -7.22 19.19 12.94
CA GLY A 71 -7.71 20.53 12.62
C GLY A 71 -6.88 21.60 13.33
N ALA A 72 -7.53 22.42 14.15
CA ALA A 72 -6.88 23.45 14.97
C ALA A 72 -6.42 22.93 16.36
N LEU A 73 -6.73 21.68 16.70
CA LEU A 73 -6.43 21.11 18.02
C LEU A 73 -5.05 20.45 18.01
N ASP A 74 -4.13 20.96 18.83
CA ASP A 74 -2.89 20.25 19.16
C ASP A 74 -3.20 19.08 20.12
N ILE A 75 -2.92 17.86 19.66
CA ILE A 75 -3.13 16.63 20.44
C ILE A 75 -1.83 15.96 20.86
N THR A 76 -0.66 16.59 20.62
CA THR A 76 0.67 16.02 20.82
C THR A 76 0.83 15.38 22.20
N HIS A 77 0.48 16.12 23.26
CA HIS A 77 0.59 15.66 24.65
C HIS A 77 -0.75 15.32 25.30
N ALA A 78 -1.85 15.32 24.49
CA ALA A 78 -3.15 14.94 25.00
C ALA A 78 -3.20 13.44 25.31
N LYS A 79 -3.73 13.10 26.50
CA LYS A 79 -3.90 11.69 26.89
C LYS A 79 -4.85 10.96 25.94
N PRO A 80 -4.67 9.64 25.66
CA PRO A 80 -5.45 8.88 24.70
C PRO A 80 -6.97 9.07 24.84
N TYR A 81 -7.50 9.03 26.07
CA TYR A 81 -8.94 9.15 26.31
C TYR A 81 -9.52 10.58 26.10
N LYS A 82 -8.66 11.58 25.90
CA LYS A 82 -9.04 12.97 25.59
C LYS A 82 -8.96 13.30 24.10
N ARG A 83 -8.35 12.42 23.30
CA ARG A 83 -8.23 12.61 21.86
C ARG A 83 -9.54 12.25 21.16
N PRO A 84 -9.98 12.98 20.14
CA PRO A 84 -11.15 12.59 19.35
C PRO A 84 -10.82 11.51 18.32
N VAL A 85 -10.01 10.53 18.72
CA VAL A 85 -9.59 9.38 17.94
C VAL A 85 -9.93 8.08 18.66
N ASN A 86 -10.21 7.01 17.92
CA ASN A 86 -10.33 5.65 18.47
C ASN A 86 -9.45 4.68 17.67
N THR A 87 -9.08 3.57 18.31
CA THR A 87 -8.20 2.56 17.71
C THR A 87 -8.89 1.18 17.69
N VAL A 88 -8.81 0.49 16.56
CA VAL A 88 -9.06 -0.93 16.43
C VAL A 88 -7.71 -1.62 16.37
N PHE A 89 -7.42 -2.46 17.36
CA PHE A 89 -6.16 -3.19 17.47
C PHE A 89 -6.21 -4.49 16.67
N GLN A 90 -5.06 -5.02 16.30
CA GLN A 90 -4.90 -6.29 15.60
C GLN A 90 -5.59 -7.47 16.31
N SER A 91 -5.58 -7.51 17.65
CA SER A 91 -6.25 -8.53 18.46
C SER A 91 -7.73 -8.23 18.71
N TYR A 92 -8.30 -7.17 18.11
CA TYR A 92 -9.66 -6.64 18.32
C TYR A 92 -9.91 -6.16 19.75
N ALA A 93 -9.22 -6.65 20.74
CA ALA A 93 -9.27 -6.29 22.17
C ALA A 93 -10.71 -6.23 22.75
N LEU A 94 -11.59 -7.15 22.32
CA LEU A 94 -12.94 -7.26 22.88
C LEU A 94 -12.87 -7.78 24.31
N PHE A 95 -13.77 -7.27 25.18
CA PHE A 95 -13.87 -7.71 26.56
C PHE A 95 -14.57 -9.08 26.63
N PRO A 96 -13.87 -10.18 26.95
CA PRO A 96 -14.42 -11.53 26.82
C PRO A 96 -15.53 -11.85 27.84
N HIS A 97 -15.58 -11.11 28.95
CA HIS A 97 -16.55 -11.26 30.03
C HIS A 97 -17.85 -10.49 29.77
N LEU A 98 -17.87 -9.53 28.83
CA LEU A 98 -19.02 -8.75 28.43
C LEU A 98 -19.71 -9.39 27.21
N ASP A 99 -21.04 -9.23 27.09
CA ASP A 99 -21.71 -9.51 25.82
C ASP A 99 -21.38 -8.45 24.77
N ILE A 100 -21.85 -8.65 23.54
CA ILE A 100 -21.54 -7.77 22.41
C ILE A 100 -22.18 -6.38 22.62
N PHE A 101 -23.39 -6.32 23.14
CA PHE A 101 -24.05 -5.06 23.44
C PHE A 101 -23.23 -4.23 24.42
N GLU A 102 -22.79 -4.82 25.53
CA GLU A 102 -21.98 -4.15 26.55
C GLU A 102 -20.57 -3.82 26.04
N ASN A 103 -19.96 -4.63 25.16
CA ASN A 103 -18.72 -4.29 24.48
C ASN A 103 -18.87 -2.98 23.70
N VAL A 104 -19.92 -2.83 22.90
CA VAL A 104 -20.18 -1.62 22.12
C VAL A 104 -20.56 -0.45 23.01
N ALA A 105 -21.39 -0.68 24.02
CA ALA A 105 -21.86 0.34 24.98
C ALA A 105 -20.76 0.89 25.88
N PHE A 106 -19.64 0.18 26.04
CA PHE A 106 -18.62 0.45 27.05
C PHE A 106 -18.12 1.91 27.03
N GLY A 107 -17.75 2.42 25.86
CA GLY A 107 -17.27 3.79 25.70
C GLY A 107 -18.32 4.85 26.06
N LEU A 108 -19.57 4.63 25.67
CA LEU A 108 -20.70 5.52 25.97
C LEU A 108 -20.97 5.56 27.48
N ARG A 109 -20.98 4.38 28.14
CA ARG A 109 -21.18 4.29 29.60
C ARG A 109 -20.06 5.01 30.36
N ARG A 110 -18.81 4.88 29.93
CA ARG A 110 -17.66 5.60 30.52
C ARG A 110 -17.76 7.12 30.39
N ARG A 111 -18.47 7.61 29.37
CA ARG A 111 -18.79 9.03 29.19
C ARG A 111 -20.04 9.49 29.94
N GLY A 112 -20.69 8.59 30.69
CA GLY A 112 -21.86 8.89 31.50
C GLY A 112 -23.19 8.96 30.73
N VAL A 113 -23.22 8.43 29.49
CA VAL A 113 -24.48 8.33 28.72
C VAL A 113 -25.39 7.31 29.38
N LYS A 114 -26.60 7.76 29.82
CA LYS A 114 -27.54 6.93 30.58
C LYS A 114 -28.27 5.92 29.69
N ASP A 115 -28.84 6.38 28.57
CA ASP A 115 -29.50 5.50 27.61
C ASP A 115 -28.61 5.34 26.37
N VAL A 116 -28.01 4.16 26.24
CA VAL A 116 -27.09 3.80 25.15
C VAL A 116 -27.80 2.95 24.09
N THR A 117 -29.03 2.51 24.31
CA THR A 117 -29.71 1.48 23.55
C THR A 117 -29.81 1.82 22.05
N LYS A 118 -30.26 3.05 21.77
CA LYS A 118 -30.38 3.52 20.39
C LYS A 118 -29.04 3.54 19.66
N GLN A 119 -28.01 4.16 20.25
CA GLN A 119 -26.69 4.32 19.64
C GLN A 119 -25.97 2.98 19.43
N VAL A 120 -26.12 2.05 20.40
CA VAL A 120 -25.55 0.71 20.27
C VAL A 120 -26.22 -0.10 19.18
N ASN A 121 -27.57 -0.04 19.09
CA ASN A 121 -28.29 -0.74 18.02
C ASN A 121 -27.93 -0.18 16.64
N GLU A 122 -27.89 1.16 16.46
CA GLU A 122 -27.44 1.80 15.23
C GLU A 122 -26.03 1.33 14.83
N ALA A 123 -25.07 1.26 15.79
CA ALA A 123 -23.72 0.79 15.53
C ALA A 123 -23.68 -0.71 15.17
N LEU A 124 -24.53 -1.54 15.75
CA LEU A 124 -24.63 -2.96 15.42
C LEU A 124 -25.32 -3.19 14.06
N GLU A 125 -26.30 -2.35 13.70
CA GLU A 125 -26.95 -2.37 12.38
C GLU A 125 -25.94 -1.98 11.28
N LEU A 126 -25.12 -0.95 11.51
CA LEU A 126 -24.06 -0.52 10.58
C LEU A 126 -23.11 -1.66 10.18
N VAL A 127 -22.79 -2.54 11.13
CA VAL A 127 -21.93 -3.72 10.90
C VAL A 127 -22.71 -5.01 10.61
N GLU A 128 -24.03 -4.93 10.42
CA GLU A 128 -24.95 -6.04 10.09
C GLU A 128 -25.03 -7.17 11.12
N LEU A 129 -24.76 -6.88 12.40
CA LEU A 129 -24.69 -7.86 13.48
C LEU A 129 -25.64 -7.58 14.68
N PRO A 130 -26.85 -6.96 14.52
CA PRO A 130 -27.75 -6.69 15.64
C PRO A 130 -28.23 -7.98 16.35
N HIS A 131 -28.36 -9.08 15.61
CA HIS A 131 -28.80 -10.38 16.11
C HIS A 131 -27.78 -11.06 17.04
N LEU A 132 -26.53 -10.57 17.11
CA LEU A 132 -25.48 -11.11 17.97
C LEU A 132 -25.32 -10.34 19.31
N ALA A 133 -26.14 -9.30 19.56
CA ALA A 133 -26.01 -8.40 20.71
C ALA A 133 -25.84 -9.10 22.08
N ARG A 134 -26.50 -10.25 22.27
CA ARG A 134 -26.48 -11.03 23.52
C ARG A 134 -25.40 -12.11 23.59
N ARG A 135 -24.64 -12.32 22.49
CA ARG A 135 -23.52 -13.28 22.48
C ARG A 135 -22.28 -12.68 23.13
N ARG A 136 -21.32 -13.55 23.45
CA ARG A 136 -19.99 -13.14 23.96
C ARG A 136 -18.94 -13.31 22.87
N PRO A 137 -17.80 -12.56 22.89
CA PRO A 137 -16.76 -12.61 21.88
C PRO A 137 -16.27 -14.02 21.51
N PRO A 138 -16.06 -14.98 22.46
CA PRO A 138 -15.61 -16.33 22.08
C PRO A 138 -16.63 -17.14 21.23
N GLN A 139 -17.85 -16.68 21.12
CA GLN A 139 -18.92 -17.33 20.32
C GLN A 139 -18.99 -16.77 18.89
N LEU A 140 -18.10 -15.86 18.53
CA LEU A 140 -18.06 -15.17 17.24
C LEU A 140 -16.87 -15.65 16.40
N SER A 141 -17.06 -15.68 15.06
CA SER A 141 -15.95 -15.84 14.13
C SER A 141 -15.00 -14.62 14.16
N GLY A 142 -13.77 -14.77 13.66
CA GLY A 142 -12.79 -13.66 13.60
C GLY A 142 -13.34 -12.40 12.90
N GLY A 143 -13.97 -12.56 11.73
CA GLY A 143 -14.59 -11.43 11.01
C GLY A 143 -15.78 -10.80 11.75
N GLN A 144 -16.55 -11.58 12.51
CA GLN A 144 -17.59 -11.03 13.39
C GLN A 144 -16.99 -10.25 14.54
N GLN A 145 -15.93 -10.76 15.19
CA GLN A 145 -15.22 -10.04 16.26
C GLN A 145 -14.66 -8.72 15.77
N GLN A 146 -14.07 -8.71 14.57
CA GLN A 146 -13.55 -7.49 13.94
C GLN A 146 -14.66 -6.46 13.71
N ARG A 147 -15.79 -6.85 13.12
CA ARG A 147 -16.93 -5.96 12.90
C ARG A 147 -17.47 -5.39 14.21
N ILE A 148 -17.51 -6.17 15.27
CA ILE A 148 -17.91 -5.68 16.60
C ILE A 148 -16.86 -4.70 17.17
N ALA A 149 -15.56 -4.96 17.01
CA ALA A 149 -14.53 -4.01 17.42
C ALA A 149 -14.64 -2.67 16.66
N LEU A 150 -15.00 -2.73 15.38
CA LEU A 150 -15.29 -1.54 14.56
C LEU A 150 -16.52 -0.79 15.09
N ALA A 151 -17.65 -1.48 15.33
CA ALA A 151 -18.86 -0.87 15.92
C ALA A 151 -18.56 -0.20 17.26
N ARG A 152 -17.79 -0.86 18.15
CA ARG A 152 -17.33 -0.31 19.44
C ARG A 152 -16.49 0.96 19.28
N ALA A 153 -15.68 1.03 18.24
CA ALA A 153 -14.84 2.19 17.96
C ALA A 153 -15.67 3.36 17.38
N ILE A 154 -16.60 3.07 16.49
CA ILE A 154 -17.42 4.08 15.77
C ILE A 154 -18.51 4.67 16.65
N VAL A 155 -19.12 3.90 17.56
CA VAL A 155 -20.24 4.34 18.42
C VAL A 155 -19.91 5.62 19.21
N ASN A 156 -18.64 5.86 19.51
CA ASN A 156 -18.16 7.05 20.19
C ASN A 156 -18.06 8.30 19.29
N ARG A 157 -18.34 8.17 17.99
CA ARG A 157 -18.25 9.23 16.98
C ARG A 157 -16.88 9.94 17.00
N PRO A 158 -15.78 9.20 16.79
CA PRO A 158 -14.46 9.80 16.70
C PRO A 158 -14.35 10.60 15.38
N GLN A 159 -13.42 11.56 15.31
CA GLN A 159 -13.09 12.25 14.05
C GLN A 159 -12.14 11.39 13.20
N VAL A 160 -11.28 10.61 13.85
CA VAL A 160 -10.34 9.69 13.20
C VAL A 160 -10.45 8.30 13.80
N LEU A 161 -10.52 7.29 12.95
CA LEU A 161 -10.43 5.88 13.33
C LEU A 161 -9.10 5.30 12.87
N LEU A 162 -8.34 4.80 13.82
CA LEU A 162 -7.03 4.17 13.61
C LEU A 162 -7.20 2.66 13.55
N LEU A 163 -6.64 2.03 12.52
CA LEU A 163 -6.73 0.59 12.29
C LEU A 163 -5.30 0.00 12.25
N ASP A 164 -4.95 -0.78 13.27
CA ASP A 164 -3.62 -1.41 13.41
C ASP A 164 -3.67 -2.86 12.93
N GLU A 165 -3.33 -3.10 11.66
CA GLU A 165 -3.34 -4.40 10.99
C GLU A 165 -4.63 -5.23 11.23
N PRO A 166 -5.82 -4.66 11.06
CA PRO A 166 -7.07 -5.29 11.50
C PRO A 166 -7.43 -6.56 10.71
N LEU A 167 -6.85 -6.76 9.53
CA LEU A 167 -7.16 -7.87 8.61
C LEU A 167 -6.13 -9.02 8.69
N GLY A 168 -5.00 -8.82 9.38
CA GLY A 168 -3.87 -9.74 9.36
C GLY A 168 -4.17 -11.17 9.87
N ALA A 169 -5.18 -11.34 10.74
CA ALA A 169 -5.55 -12.64 11.31
C ALA A 169 -6.62 -13.40 10.49
N LEU A 170 -7.08 -12.87 9.34
CA LEU A 170 -8.14 -13.44 8.53
C LEU A 170 -7.61 -14.26 7.36
N ASP A 171 -8.35 -15.32 6.97
CA ASP A 171 -8.11 -16.01 5.72
C ASP A 171 -8.38 -15.11 4.50
N LEU A 172 -7.84 -15.47 3.33
CA LEU A 172 -7.87 -14.66 2.11
C LEU A 172 -9.31 -14.27 1.68
N LYS A 173 -10.25 -15.22 1.73
CA LYS A 173 -11.65 -14.97 1.31
C LYS A 173 -12.33 -13.98 2.24
N LEU A 174 -12.18 -14.19 3.54
CA LEU A 174 -12.77 -13.32 4.56
C LEU A 174 -12.09 -11.94 4.56
N ARG A 175 -10.78 -11.89 4.33
CA ARG A 175 -10.01 -10.64 4.20
C ARG A 175 -10.57 -9.76 3.09
N ARG A 176 -10.74 -10.29 1.87
CA ARG A 176 -11.33 -9.56 0.73
C ARG A 176 -12.74 -9.06 1.01
N GLN A 177 -13.57 -9.88 1.65
CA GLN A 177 -14.90 -9.44 2.07
C GLN A 177 -14.85 -8.29 3.07
N MET A 178 -13.93 -8.35 4.03
CA MET A 178 -13.76 -7.32 5.05
C MET A 178 -13.16 -6.02 4.50
N GLN A 179 -12.33 -6.08 3.46
CA GLN A 179 -11.85 -4.87 2.76
C GLN A 179 -13.03 -4.07 2.19
N LEU A 180 -13.93 -4.73 1.45
CA LEU A 180 -15.12 -4.08 0.89
C LEU A 180 -16.01 -3.51 1.99
N GLU A 181 -16.20 -4.25 3.08
CA GLU A 181 -17.01 -3.83 4.22
C GLU A 181 -16.41 -2.61 4.94
N LEU A 182 -15.10 -2.58 5.16
CA LEU A 182 -14.41 -1.42 5.76
C LEU A 182 -14.56 -0.16 4.90
N LYS A 183 -14.40 -0.27 3.57
CA LYS A 183 -14.58 0.86 2.67
C LYS A 183 -16.03 1.34 2.65
N ARG A 184 -17.01 0.42 2.63
CA ARG A 184 -18.44 0.74 2.73
C ARG A 184 -18.74 1.52 4.02
N ILE A 185 -18.32 0.98 5.17
CA ILE A 185 -18.57 1.60 6.47
C ILE A 185 -17.91 2.99 6.54
N GLN A 186 -16.67 3.13 6.07
CA GLN A 186 -15.98 4.42 6.05
C GLN A 186 -16.75 5.46 5.22
N THR A 187 -17.23 5.08 4.04
CA THR A 187 -18.02 5.95 3.17
C THR A 187 -19.36 6.34 3.82
N GLU A 188 -20.03 5.41 4.50
CA GLU A 188 -21.31 5.65 5.16
C GLU A 188 -21.19 6.56 6.40
N VAL A 189 -20.12 6.36 7.18
CA VAL A 189 -19.88 7.14 8.41
C VAL A 189 -19.21 8.50 8.10
N GLY A 190 -18.43 8.60 7.04
CA GLY A 190 -17.78 9.84 6.57
C GLY A 190 -16.65 10.37 7.47
N ILE A 191 -16.07 9.53 8.35
CA ILE A 191 -14.93 9.91 9.19
C ILE A 191 -13.60 9.49 8.55
N THR A 192 -12.50 10.07 9.01
CA THR A 192 -11.16 9.71 8.54
C THR A 192 -10.75 8.32 9.06
N PHE A 193 -10.32 7.44 8.18
CA PHE A 193 -9.70 6.16 8.54
C PHE A 193 -8.20 6.22 8.26
N VAL A 194 -7.38 5.84 9.25
CA VAL A 194 -5.93 5.65 9.10
C VAL A 194 -5.64 4.17 9.29
N HIS A 195 -5.33 3.50 8.20
CA HIS A 195 -5.09 2.05 8.15
C HIS A 195 -3.61 1.74 8.05
N VAL A 196 -3.07 1.02 9.01
CA VAL A 196 -1.70 0.49 8.98
C VAL A 196 -1.74 -0.94 8.49
N THR A 197 -0.96 -1.24 7.47
CA THR A 197 -0.83 -2.58 6.90
C THR A 197 0.55 -2.81 6.31
N HIS A 198 0.93 -4.07 6.16
CA HIS A 198 2.05 -4.52 5.34
C HIS A 198 1.57 -5.22 4.05
N ASP A 199 0.25 -5.38 3.90
CA ASP A 199 -0.38 -6.00 2.73
C ASP A 199 -0.68 -4.93 1.67
N GLN A 200 -0.06 -5.10 0.50
CA GLN A 200 -0.22 -4.17 -0.63
C GLN A 200 -1.64 -4.19 -1.18
N GLU A 201 -2.29 -5.39 -1.27
CA GLU A 201 -3.65 -5.54 -1.78
C GLU A 201 -4.64 -4.73 -0.92
N GLU A 202 -4.46 -4.73 0.42
CA GLU A 202 -5.28 -3.93 1.33
C GLU A 202 -5.16 -2.43 1.06
N ALA A 203 -3.92 -1.91 1.00
CA ALA A 203 -3.68 -0.50 0.78
C ALA A 203 -4.20 -0.04 -0.60
N MET A 204 -3.89 -0.81 -1.66
CA MET A 204 -4.25 -0.47 -3.04
C MET A 204 -5.77 -0.53 -3.30
N THR A 205 -6.49 -1.43 -2.60
CA THR A 205 -7.94 -1.64 -2.84
C THR A 205 -8.81 -0.65 -2.07
N MET A 206 -8.40 -0.26 -0.84
CA MET A 206 -9.29 0.52 0.05
C MET A 206 -8.94 2.00 0.13
N ALA A 207 -7.66 2.36 0.01
CA ALA A 207 -7.22 3.71 0.32
C ALA A 207 -7.50 4.71 -0.81
N ASP A 208 -7.85 5.93 -0.42
CA ASP A 208 -7.88 7.09 -1.32
C ASP A 208 -6.46 7.65 -1.51
N THR A 209 -5.63 7.51 -0.47
CA THR A 209 -4.22 7.92 -0.46
C THR A 209 -3.40 6.91 0.32
N VAL A 210 -2.26 6.53 -0.22
CA VAL A 210 -1.28 5.62 0.40
C VAL A 210 0.03 6.36 0.64
N ALA A 211 0.58 6.21 1.85
CA ALA A 211 1.96 6.58 2.14
C ALA A 211 2.81 5.31 2.25
N VAL A 212 3.81 5.19 1.40
CA VAL A 212 4.79 4.09 1.48
C VAL A 212 5.91 4.53 2.41
N MET A 213 6.00 3.85 3.55
CA MET A 213 6.96 4.15 4.60
C MET A 213 8.14 3.19 4.58
N ASN A 214 9.35 3.72 4.69
CA ASN A 214 10.59 2.98 4.72
C ASN A 214 11.57 3.66 5.70
N HIS A 215 12.26 2.89 6.54
CA HIS A 215 13.26 3.38 7.49
C HIS A 215 12.86 4.63 8.28
N GLY A 216 11.60 4.71 8.75
CA GLY A 216 11.09 5.82 9.55
C GLY A 216 10.62 7.04 8.74
N ARG A 217 10.72 7.03 7.42
CA ARG A 217 10.35 8.13 6.50
C ARG A 217 9.30 7.70 5.50
N ILE A 218 8.61 8.65 4.87
CA ILE A 218 7.75 8.39 3.72
C ILE A 218 8.59 8.52 2.44
N ASP A 219 8.72 7.41 1.71
CA ASP A 219 9.41 7.39 0.41
C ASP A 219 8.52 7.98 -0.68
N GLN A 220 7.20 7.69 -0.64
CA GLN A 220 6.24 8.24 -1.59
C GLN A 220 4.84 8.31 -0.99
N LEU A 221 4.10 9.35 -1.37
CA LEU A 221 2.71 9.60 -1.00
C LEU A 221 1.90 9.89 -2.26
N GLY A 222 0.75 9.25 -2.43
CA GLY A 222 -0.11 9.48 -3.60
C GLY A 222 -1.32 8.55 -3.64
N SER A 223 -2.08 8.61 -4.74
CA SER A 223 -3.12 7.62 -4.99
C SER A 223 -2.51 6.24 -5.24
N PRO A 224 -3.25 5.14 -5.00
CA PRO A 224 -2.78 3.80 -5.34
C PRO A 224 -2.26 3.68 -6.77
N VAL A 225 -2.98 4.27 -7.72
CA VAL A 225 -2.62 4.23 -9.15
C VAL A 225 -1.31 4.98 -9.42
N ASP A 226 -1.14 6.19 -8.84
CA ASP A 226 0.09 6.97 -9.03
C ASP A 226 1.32 6.25 -8.48
N LEU A 227 1.19 5.63 -7.30
CA LEU A 227 2.28 4.89 -6.67
C LEU A 227 2.71 3.67 -7.50
N TYR A 228 1.72 2.99 -8.11
CA TYR A 228 1.98 1.80 -8.93
C TYR A 228 2.56 2.14 -10.30
N GLU A 229 1.93 3.11 -11.00
CA GLU A 229 2.28 3.48 -12.37
C GLU A 229 3.50 4.43 -12.46
N SER A 230 3.77 5.21 -11.41
CA SER A 230 4.85 6.22 -11.37
C SER A 230 5.60 6.17 -10.04
N PRO A 231 6.26 5.05 -9.73
CA PRO A 231 7.04 4.93 -8.50
C PRO A 231 8.20 5.96 -8.51
N SER A 232 8.50 6.52 -7.31
CA SER A 232 9.57 7.52 -7.16
C SER A 232 10.94 6.91 -6.89
N THR A 233 10.99 5.69 -6.37
CA THR A 233 12.22 4.98 -6.01
C THR A 233 12.18 3.52 -6.43
N THR A 234 13.35 2.89 -6.52
CA THR A 234 13.46 1.44 -6.76
C THR A 234 12.78 0.63 -5.66
N PHE A 235 12.84 1.12 -4.41
CA PHE A 235 12.14 0.51 -3.29
C PHE A 235 10.63 0.49 -3.53
N VAL A 236 10.00 1.63 -3.84
CA VAL A 236 8.55 1.71 -4.09
C VAL A 236 8.16 0.86 -5.30
N ALA A 237 8.95 0.89 -6.39
CA ALA A 237 8.72 0.09 -7.58
C ALA A 237 8.64 -1.41 -7.28
N ASN A 238 9.58 -1.94 -6.49
CA ASN A 238 9.65 -3.36 -6.14
C ASN A 238 8.75 -3.73 -4.96
N PHE A 239 8.49 -2.79 -4.06
CA PHE A 239 7.62 -3.03 -2.91
C PHE A 239 6.14 -3.12 -3.31
N LEU A 240 5.66 -2.34 -4.30
CA LEU A 240 4.26 -2.35 -4.74
C LEU A 240 3.97 -3.38 -5.86
N GLY A 241 4.89 -4.23 -6.18
CA GLY A 241 4.77 -5.27 -7.20
C GLY A 241 6.12 -5.55 -7.83
N GLN A 242 6.17 -6.54 -8.71
CA GLN A 242 7.39 -6.80 -9.48
C GLN A 242 7.60 -5.72 -10.55
N SER A 243 8.86 -5.38 -10.80
CA SER A 243 9.25 -4.47 -11.88
C SER A 243 10.48 -5.02 -12.60
N ASN A 244 10.46 -4.98 -13.92
CA ASN A 244 11.67 -5.17 -14.69
C ASN A 244 12.41 -3.84 -14.71
N LEU A 245 13.62 -3.81 -14.17
CA LEU A 245 14.48 -2.62 -14.09
C LEU A 245 15.71 -2.85 -14.95
N LEU A 246 15.94 -1.99 -15.94
CA LEU A 246 17.01 -2.09 -16.91
C LEU A 246 17.86 -0.83 -16.87
N ALA A 247 19.17 -0.97 -16.75
CA ALA A 247 20.08 0.15 -16.89
C ALA A 247 20.00 0.75 -18.27
N GLY A 248 19.82 2.06 -18.37
CA GLY A 248 19.70 2.80 -19.61
C GLY A 248 20.34 4.17 -19.52
N ARG A 249 20.58 4.78 -20.69
CA ARG A 249 21.11 6.12 -20.80
C ARG A 249 20.23 6.96 -21.73
N VAL A 250 19.87 8.16 -21.31
CA VAL A 250 19.18 9.13 -22.18
C VAL A 250 20.08 9.52 -23.34
N VAL A 251 19.63 9.25 -24.55
CA VAL A 251 20.35 9.58 -25.80
C VAL A 251 19.63 10.64 -26.62
N GLU A 252 18.33 10.84 -26.35
CA GLU A 252 17.51 11.79 -27.08
C GLU A 252 16.51 12.45 -26.13
N ARG A 253 16.38 13.76 -26.26
CA ARG A 253 15.34 14.55 -25.59
C ARG A 253 14.51 15.22 -26.66
N ASP A 254 13.20 14.91 -26.71
CA ASP A 254 12.30 15.56 -27.65
C ASP A 254 12.28 17.08 -27.44
N LEU A 255 12.10 17.83 -28.53
CA LEU A 255 12.06 19.31 -28.49
C LEU A 255 10.96 19.84 -27.59
N ASP A 256 9.84 19.11 -27.46
CA ASP A 256 8.72 19.44 -26.59
C ASP A 256 8.88 18.90 -25.17
N ALA A 257 10.02 18.24 -24.84
CA ALA A 257 10.32 17.62 -23.55
C ALA A 257 9.27 16.62 -23.04
N VAL A 258 8.44 16.05 -23.92
CA VAL A 258 7.37 15.12 -23.55
C VAL A 258 7.88 13.69 -23.42
N THR A 259 8.85 13.30 -24.26
CA THR A 259 9.39 11.94 -24.34
C THR A 259 10.91 11.96 -24.35
N LEU A 260 11.51 11.01 -23.62
CA LEU A 260 12.94 10.73 -23.64
C LEU A 260 13.19 9.49 -24.47
N GLY A 261 14.19 9.53 -25.35
CA GLY A 261 14.78 8.35 -25.97
C GLY A 261 15.91 7.81 -25.09
N VAL A 262 15.77 6.57 -24.63
CA VAL A 262 16.74 5.92 -23.73
C VAL A 262 17.37 4.74 -24.47
N ASP A 263 18.70 4.68 -24.50
CA ASP A 263 19.42 3.48 -24.95
C ASP A 263 19.48 2.45 -23.82
N VAL A 264 18.94 1.25 -24.11
CA VAL A 264 19.02 0.07 -23.25
C VAL A 264 19.72 -1.02 -24.02
N ARG A 265 21.04 -1.13 -23.86
CA ARG A 265 21.87 -2.15 -24.52
C ARG A 265 21.71 -2.18 -26.06
N GLY A 266 21.63 -1.02 -26.69
CA GLY A 266 21.44 -0.88 -28.15
C GLY A 266 19.99 -0.89 -28.63
N HIS A 267 19.04 -0.98 -27.69
CA HIS A 267 17.61 -0.84 -28.02
C HIS A 267 17.15 0.56 -27.62
N ARG A 268 16.45 1.24 -28.52
CA ARG A 268 15.83 2.54 -28.22
C ARG A 268 14.49 2.33 -27.50
N VAL A 269 14.42 2.79 -26.27
CA VAL A 269 13.22 2.74 -25.42
C VAL A 269 12.70 4.16 -25.22
N LEU A 270 11.42 4.38 -25.46
CA LEU A 270 10.73 5.64 -25.23
C LEU A 270 10.18 5.69 -23.80
N LEU A 271 10.45 6.80 -23.11
CA LEU A 271 10.06 7.05 -21.72
C LEU A 271 9.35 8.41 -21.64
N PRO A 272 8.09 8.50 -21.17
CA PRO A 272 7.44 9.78 -20.90
C PRO A 272 8.21 10.58 -19.84
N SER A 273 8.53 11.84 -20.13
CA SER A 273 9.33 12.70 -19.22
C SER A 273 8.66 12.88 -17.85
N VAL A 274 7.33 12.91 -17.81
CA VAL A 274 6.54 13.03 -16.57
C VAL A 274 6.67 11.81 -15.64
N ARG A 275 7.14 10.66 -16.18
CA ARG A 275 7.39 9.42 -15.43
C ARG A 275 8.86 9.20 -15.11
N ASN A 276 9.71 10.18 -15.40
CA ASN A 276 11.14 10.09 -15.11
C ASN A 276 11.46 10.78 -13.79
N GLN A 277 11.93 10.02 -12.82
CA GLN A 277 12.38 10.50 -11.51
C GLN A 277 13.93 10.62 -11.42
N ALA A 278 14.65 10.16 -12.46
CA ALA A 278 16.10 10.25 -12.49
C ALA A 278 16.58 11.67 -12.79
N VAL A 279 17.66 12.04 -12.14
CA VAL A 279 18.39 13.30 -12.42
C VAL A 279 19.64 12.93 -13.21
N GLY A 280 19.79 13.51 -14.42
CA GLY A 280 20.91 13.19 -15.31
C GLY A 280 20.53 12.27 -16.46
N ASP A 281 21.52 11.64 -17.09
CA ASP A 281 21.32 10.81 -18.29
C ASP A 281 21.32 9.30 -17.96
N ASP A 282 21.97 8.87 -16.91
CA ASP A 282 21.99 7.46 -16.48
C ASP A 282 20.78 7.19 -15.57
N LEU A 283 19.98 6.17 -15.89
CA LEU A 283 18.77 5.83 -15.16
C LEU A 283 18.45 4.33 -15.21
N LEU A 284 17.55 3.90 -14.37
CA LEU A 284 16.90 2.60 -14.50
C LEU A 284 15.56 2.79 -15.23
N VAL A 285 15.43 2.14 -16.39
CA VAL A 285 14.17 2.03 -17.13
C VAL A 285 13.35 0.93 -16.50
N GLY A 286 12.16 1.26 -16.02
CA GLY A 286 11.24 0.33 -15.40
C GLY A 286 10.02 0.04 -16.29
N VAL A 287 9.58 -1.22 -16.27
CA VAL A 287 8.31 -1.65 -16.87
C VAL A 287 7.72 -2.80 -16.05
N ARG A 288 6.40 -2.76 -15.84
CA ARG A 288 5.70 -3.83 -15.09
C ARG A 288 5.59 -5.09 -15.93
N PRO A 289 5.71 -6.31 -15.33
CA PRO A 289 5.63 -7.59 -16.05
C PRO A 289 4.34 -7.78 -16.85
N GLU A 290 3.20 -7.30 -16.34
CA GLU A 290 1.89 -7.41 -17.01
C GLU A 290 1.67 -6.42 -18.15
N LYS A 291 2.57 -5.45 -18.32
CA LYS A 291 2.55 -4.48 -19.42
C LYS A 291 3.39 -4.93 -20.62
N ILE A 292 4.19 -5.99 -20.44
CA ILE A 292 5.04 -6.54 -21.50
C ILE A 292 4.29 -7.64 -22.24
N HIS A 293 4.38 -7.60 -23.57
CA HIS A 293 3.87 -8.62 -24.46
C HIS A 293 5.00 -9.47 -25.04
N LEU A 294 4.81 -10.81 -25.02
CA LEU A 294 5.67 -11.75 -25.72
C LEU A 294 5.26 -11.80 -27.19
N LEU A 295 6.21 -11.61 -28.09
CA LEU A 295 6.04 -11.56 -29.51
C LEU A 295 6.88 -12.65 -30.19
N GLU A 296 6.41 -13.18 -31.33
CA GLU A 296 7.28 -13.93 -32.21
C GLU A 296 8.36 -12.98 -32.80
N PRO A 297 9.58 -13.47 -33.05
CA PRO A 297 10.65 -12.64 -33.57
C PRO A 297 10.20 -11.90 -34.84
N GLY A 298 10.34 -10.57 -34.82
CA GLY A 298 9.93 -9.69 -35.91
C GLY A 298 8.43 -9.38 -36.01
N ALA A 299 7.55 -9.96 -35.16
CA ALA A 299 6.11 -9.74 -35.24
C ALA A 299 5.67 -8.59 -34.28
N GLY A 300 4.54 -7.95 -34.65
CA GLY A 300 3.87 -6.92 -33.86
C GLY A 300 4.52 -5.55 -33.93
N GLU A 301 3.70 -4.51 -33.69
CA GLU A 301 4.11 -3.11 -33.62
C GLU A 301 3.86 -2.59 -32.20
N PHE A 302 4.94 -2.25 -31.49
CA PHE A 302 4.92 -1.60 -30.18
C PHE A 302 5.89 -0.44 -30.20
N GLY A 303 5.57 0.61 -29.46
CA GLY A 303 6.44 1.78 -29.37
C GLY A 303 7.80 1.47 -28.73
N ASN A 304 7.85 0.50 -27.81
CA ASN A 304 9.07 -0.05 -27.21
C ASN A 304 9.23 -1.52 -27.54
N ARG A 305 10.47 -1.94 -27.87
CA ARG A 305 10.77 -3.33 -28.21
C ARG A 305 12.19 -3.72 -27.82
N LEU A 306 12.32 -4.90 -27.22
CA LEU A 306 13.58 -5.59 -27.00
C LEU A 306 13.58 -6.89 -27.77
N THR A 307 14.65 -7.18 -28.51
CA THR A 307 14.72 -8.32 -29.44
C THR A 307 15.70 -9.39 -28.95
N GLY A 308 15.47 -10.63 -29.41
CA GLY A 308 16.38 -11.74 -29.21
C GLY A 308 16.31 -12.40 -27.83
N GLY A 309 15.21 -12.26 -27.13
CA GLY A 309 14.95 -12.96 -25.85
C GLY A 309 14.72 -14.46 -26.07
N VAL A 310 15.07 -15.24 -25.05
CA VAL A 310 14.76 -16.69 -25.00
C VAL A 310 14.00 -16.97 -23.73
N VAL A 311 12.85 -17.63 -23.83
CA VAL A 311 12.05 -18.08 -22.68
C VAL A 311 12.85 -19.14 -21.89
N VAL A 312 13.14 -18.84 -20.63
CA VAL A 312 13.85 -19.76 -19.73
C VAL A 312 12.85 -20.65 -18.98
N ASP A 313 11.75 -20.05 -18.53
CA ASP A 313 10.69 -20.74 -17.79
C ASP A 313 9.30 -20.19 -18.14
N ALA A 314 8.29 -21.04 -17.98
CA ALA A 314 6.88 -20.69 -18.17
C ALA A 314 6.02 -21.35 -17.09
N SER A 315 5.71 -20.60 -16.04
CA SER A 315 4.98 -21.06 -14.86
C SER A 315 3.50 -20.70 -14.95
N PHE A 316 2.61 -21.70 -15.04
CA PHE A 316 1.16 -21.51 -15.10
C PHE A 316 0.56 -21.24 -13.71
N ALA A 317 -0.07 -20.08 -13.55
CA ALA A 317 -0.71 -19.65 -12.31
C ALA A 317 -2.24 -19.50 -12.42
N GLY A 318 -2.89 -20.29 -13.27
CA GLY A 318 -4.34 -20.26 -13.48
C GLY A 318 -4.76 -19.11 -14.39
N VAL A 319 -5.01 -17.92 -13.82
CA VAL A 319 -5.45 -16.73 -14.58
C VAL A 319 -4.39 -16.13 -15.47
N SER A 320 -3.12 -16.40 -15.18
CA SER A 320 -1.96 -15.90 -15.92
C SER A 320 -0.88 -16.96 -16.03
N THR A 321 0.02 -16.78 -16.99
CA THR A 321 1.29 -17.50 -17.08
C THR A 321 2.42 -16.51 -16.86
N GLN A 322 3.31 -16.81 -15.94
CA GLN A 322 4.54 -16.08 -15.71
C GLN A 322 5.64 -16.66 -16.58
N TYR A 323 6.24 -15.84 -17.42
CA TYR A 323 7.40 -16.19 -18.23
C TYR A 323 8.64 -15.52 -17.67
N LEU A 324 9.74 -16.25 -17.62
CA LEU A 324 11.07 -15.69 -17.40
C LEU A 324 11.81 -15.71 -18.74
N VAL A 325 12.21 -14.53 -19.22
CA VAL A 325 12.86 -14.35 -20.52
C VAL A 325 14.27 -13.84 -20.31
N ARG A 326 15.27 -14.60 -20.79
CA ARG A 326 16.67 -14.20 -20.77
C ARG A 326 17.01 -13.44 -22.05
N MET A 327 17.51 -12.22 -21.89
CA MET A 327 17.94 -11.37 -22.99
C MET A 327 19.38 -11.71 -23.43
N PRO A 328 19.80 -11.34 -24.67
CA PRO A 328 21.13 -11.64 -25.19
C PRO A 328 22.31 -11.16 -24.32
N TRP A 329 22.09 -10.10 -23.51
CA TRP A 329 23.08 -9.54 -22.59
C TRP A 329 23.03 -10.13 -21.19
N GLY A 330 22.24 -11.18 -20.96
CA GLY A 330 22.19 -11.95 -19.73
C GLY A 330 21.10 -11.52 -18.72
N ALA A 331 20.48 -10.35 -18.88
CA ALA A 331 19.40 -9.94 -18.00
C ALA A 331 18.17 -10.85 -18.14
N GLU A 332 17.51 -11.15 -17.03
CA GLU A 332 16.26 -11.91 -16.99
C GLU A 332 15.09 -10.96 -16.72
N LEU A 333 14.07 -11.03 -17.57
CA LEU A 333 12.86 -10.22 -17.48
C LEU A 333 11.65 -11.12 -17.23
N THR A 334 10.81 -10.68 -16.31
CA THR A 334 9.54 -11.36 -16.02
C THR A 334 8.43 -10.77 -16.90
N VAL A 335 7.58 -11.63 -17.46
CA VAL A 335 6.38 -11.23 -18.21
C VAL A 335 5.16 -11.98 -17.69
N PHE A 336 4.06 -11.26 -17.42
CA PHE A 336 2.78 -11.85 -17.02
C PHE A 336 1.79 -11.79 -18.16
N ALA A 337 1.53 -12.93 -18.80
CA ALA A 337 0.52 -13.04 -19.83
C ALA A 337 -0.79 -13.60 -19.28
N GLN A 338 -1.92 -12.94 -19.57
CA GLN A 338 -3.23 -13.46 -19.20
C GLN A 338 -3.58 -14.72 -20.01
N ASN A 339 -4.09 -15.75 -19.32
CA ASN A 339 -4.51 -17.00 -19.96
C ASN A 339 -5.92 -16.86 -20.55
N LEU A 340 -6.06 -16.11 -21.66
CA LEU A 340 -7.31 -15.95 -22.37
C LEU A 340 -7.68 -17.18 -23.24
N HIS A 341 -6.69 -18.04 -23.56
CA HIS A 341 -6.82 -19.27 -24.34
C HIS A 341 -6.10 -20.42 -23.64
N VAL A 342 -6.50 -21.66 -23.95
CA VAL A 342 -5.96 -22.88 -23.31
C VAL A 342 -4.51 -23.18 -23.74
N ASP A 343 -4.07 -22.66 -24.89
CA ASP A 343 -2.76 -22.97 -25.44
C ASP A 343 -1.68 -22.05 -24.88
N VAL A 344 -0.67 -22.64 -24.25
CA VAL A 344 0.58 -21.98 -23.91
C VAL A 344 1.38 -21.78 -25.20
N ARG A 345 1.35 -20.56 -25.72
CA ARG A 345 1.96 -20.22 -27.02
C ARG A 345 3.49 -20.32 -27.02
N PHE A 346 4.12 -19.95 -25.90
CA PHE A 346 5.57 -19.96 -25.74
C PHE A 346 5.98 -20.96 -24.65
N ARG A 347 7.08 -21.66 -24.88
CA ARG A 347 7.64 -22.65 -23.96
C ARG A 347 9.11 -22.35 -23.70
N ALA A 348 9.71 -22.98 -22.67
CA ALA A 348 11.15 -22.91 -22.46
C ALA A 348 11.91 -23.24 -23.76
N GLY A 349 12.87 -22.41 -24.13
CA GLY A 349 13.61 -22.46 -25.39
C GLY A 349 12.99 -21.70 -26.56
N SER A 350 11.77 -21.14 -26.44
CA SER A 350 11.19 -20.30 -27.49
C SER A 350 11.96 -19.00 -27.61
N GLU A 351 12.31 -18.62 -28.84
CA GLU A 351 12.81 -17.28 -29.16
C GLU A 351 11.66 -16.29 -29.20
N VAL A 352 11.83 -15.13 -28.55
CA VAL A 352 10.78 -14.12 -28.43
C VAL A 352 11.38 -12.71 -28.50
N ASP A 353 10.54 -11.76 -28.94
CA ASP A 353 10.76 -10.36 -28.70
C ASP A 353 9.79 -9.88 -27.59
N LEU A 354 10.19 -8.82 -26.86
CA LEU A 354 9.37 -8.19 -25.84
C LEU A 354 8.91 -6.84 -26.33
N GLY A 355 7.59 -6.57 -26.27
CA GLY A 355 7.02 -5.29 -26.70
C GLY A 355 6.10 -4.68 -25.65
N TRP A 356 6.10 -3.34 -25.54
CA TRP A 356 5.16 -2.61 -24.69
C TRP A 356 4.97 -1.17 -25.16
N GLU A 357 3.90 -0.52 -24.73
CA GLU A 357 3.66 0.87 -25.06
C GLU A 357 4.50 1.82 -24.21
N PRO A 358 5.04 2.92 -24.77
CA PRO A 358 5.90 3.87 -24.06
C PRO A 358 5.29 4.42 -22.78
N GLU A 359 3.98 4.62 -22.75
CA GLU A 359 3.25 5.13 -21.57
C GLU A 359 3.37 4.26 -20.33
N HIS A 360 3.75 2.99 -20.48
CA HIS A 360 3.97 2.04 -19.38
C HIS A 360 5.41 2.03 -18.86
N THR A 361 6.27 2.86 -19.45
CA THR A 361 7.67 2.98 -19.03
C THR A 361 7.81 4.06 -17.95
N PHE A 362 8.61 3.79 -16.93
CA PHE A 362 9.01 4.78 -15.95
C PHE A 362 10.53 4.79 -15.77
N GLY A 363 11.08 5.92 -15.32
CA GLY A 363 12.52 6.12 -15.12
C GLY A 363 12.83 6.40 -13.65
N LEU A 364 13.80 5.68 -13.08
CA LEU A 364 14.22 5.84 -11.70
C LEU A 364 15.70 6.24 -11.63
N ALA A 365 16.06 6.99 -10.57
CA ALA A 365 17.46 7.19 -10.24
C ALA A 365 18.10 5.84 -9.87
N GLY A 366 19.23 5.55 -10.46
CA GLY A 366 19.98 4.34 -10.15
C GLY A 366 21.41 4.43 -10.65
N ASP A 367 22.33 3.88 -9.89
CA ASP A 367 23.67 3.60 -10.41
C ASP A 367 23.58 2.45 -11.43
N ALA A 368 24.26 2.58 -12.55
CA ALA A 368 24.34 1.54 -13.58
C ALA A 368 24.90 0.19 -13.05
N THR A 369 25.42 0.18 -11.81
CA THR A 369 25.91 -0.99 -11.08
C THR A 369 24.83 -1.69 -10.26
N ALA A 370 23.71 -1.04 -9.92
CA ALA A 370 22.65 -1.62 -9.09
C ALA A 370 21.84 -2.74 -9.80
N GLY A 371 21.93 -2.84 -11.12
CA GLY A 371 21.29 -3.94 -11.88
C GLY A 371 21.99 -5.30 -11.74
N ALA A 372 23.21 -5.34 -11.16
CA ALA A 372 23.98 -6.57 -10.97
C ALA A 372 23.91 -7.11 -9.52
N GLU A 373 23.49 -6.29 -8.55
CA GLU A 373 23.42 -6.71 -7.13
C GLU A 373 21.99 -7.15 -6.71
N LEU A 374 20.97 -6.93 -7.55
CA LEU A 374 19.60 -7.38 -7.27
C LEU A 374 19.40 -8.89 -7.50
N ASP A 375 20.37 -9.58 -8.09
CA ASP A 375 20.30 -11.02 -8.34
C ASP A 375 20.72 -11.89 -7.14
N ASP A 376 21.29 -11.34 -6.06
CA ASP A 376 21.89 -12.14 -4.98
C ASP A 376 21.07 -12.21 -3.66
N GLU A 377 19.94 -11.49 -3.49
CA GLU A 377 19.20 -11.47 -2.21
C GLU A 377 17.80 -12.08 -2.19
N ALA A 378 17.33 -12.75 -3.20
CA ALA A 378 15.96 -13.27 -3.18
C ALA A 378 15.79 -14.69 -3.69
N VAL A 379 16.22 -15.70 -2.93
CA VAL A 379 15.47 -16.98 -2.82
C VAL A 379 15.84 -17.67 -1.51
N PRO A 380 14.98 -17.78 -0.49
CA PRO A 380 15.17 -18.76 0.57
C PRO A 380 14.94 -20.15 -0.01
N ALA A 381 15.93 -21.01 0.15
CA ALA A 381 15.90 -22.41 -0.29
C ALA A 381 14.67 -23.16 0.27
N PRO A 382 14.08 -24.12 -0.49
CA PRO A 382 12.93 -24.87 -0.02
C PRO A 382 13.30 -25.72 1.21
N VAL A 383 12.53 -25.54 2.28
CA VAL A 383 12.60 -26.37 3.49
C VAL A 383 12.27 -27.81 3.10
N LYS A 384 13.25 -28.71 3.17
CA LYS A 384 13.01 -30.15 3.08
C LYS A 384 12.22 -30.58 4.32
N VAL A 385 10.96 -30.93 4.11
CA VAL A 385 10.15 -31.65 5.10
C VAL A 385 10.65 -33.10 5.11
N GLY A 386 11.25 -33.51 6.24
CA GLY A 386 11.55 -34.90 6.57
C GLY A 386 10.38 -35.54 7.29
#